data_e026cefbd29fef9e68897f4032466686
#
_entry.id   e026cefbd29fef9e68897f4032466686
#
_cell.length_a   1.000
_cell.length_b   1.000
_cell.length_c   1.000
_cell.angle_alpha   90.00
_cell.angle_beta   90.00
_cell.angle_gamma   90.00
#
_symmetry.space_group_name_H-M   'P 1'
#
loop_
_entity.id
_entity.type
_entity.pdbx_description
1 polymer ?
#
loop_
_entity_poly.entity_id
_entity_poly.type
_entity_poly.pdbx_seq_one_letter_code
_entity_poly.pdbx_strand_id
1 'polypeptide(L)'
;IYTLSLHDALPILVISGRRTIEMPKKARTSKHFIEIKGARANNLKNIDVTFPLDMLTVVTGVSGSGKSTLVKHILYPALLRKLDQPTDKIGEYSSMDGKFSHIKRVEFVDQNPIGKSTRSNPVTYIKAYDDIRQLFASQKLAKMRGYTAKHFSFNTEGGRCETCKGEGEVTIEMQFMADVHLTCEACDGKRFKPEILEVTFQGKNIHDLLETTIDDAVAFFTEHKQEKIAQKLLPLQEVGLGYVTLGQPSSTLSGGEAQRIKLAITKIGRASCRERV
;
A
#
# COMPACT_ATOMS: atom_id res chain seq x y z
N ILE A 1 10.71 -10.90 -23.85
CA ILE A 1 11.97 -10.44 -23.23
C ILE A 1 11.56 -9.43 -22.17
N TYR A 2 11.51 -9.85 -20.92
CA TYR A 2 11.28 -8.95 -19.79
C TYR A 2 12.55 -8.12 -19.60
N THR A 3 12.49 -6.84 -19.88
CA THR A 3 13.50 -5.88 -19.45
C THR A 3 13.34 -5.70 -17.94
N LEU A 4 14.21 -6.36 -17.16
CA LEU A 4 14.35 -6.10 -15.73
C LEU A 4 14.61 -4.60 -15.54
N SER A 5 13.75 -3.91 -14.81
CA SER A 5 13.97 -2.51 -14.47
C SER A 5 15.28 -2.38 -13.65
N LEU A 6 15.91 -1.23 -13.69
CA LEU A 6 17.14 -0.96 -12.88
C LEU A 6 16.92 -1.23 -11.38
N HIS A 7 15.68 -1.13 -10.88
CA HIS A 7 15.32 -1.43 -9.50
C HIS A 7 15.30 -2.93 -9.18
N ASP A 8 14.92 -3.76 -10.16
CA ASP A 8 14.94 -5.22 -9.99
C ASP A 8 16.36 -5.79 -10.04
N ALA A 9 17.30 -5.07 -10.68
CA ALA A 9 18.71 -5.44 -10.73
C ALA A 9 19.50 -5.11 -9.44
N LEU A 10 18.98 -4.28 -8.55
CA LEU A 10 19.67 -3.86 -7.32
C LEU A 10 20.12 -5.02 -6.42
N PRO A 11 19.28 -6.05 -6.12
CA PRO A 11 19.72 -7.20 -5.35
C PRO A 11 20.84 -7.97 -6.04
N ILE A 12 20.78 -8.13 -7.36
CA ILE A 12 21.79 -8.82 -8.15
C ILE A 12 23.13 -8.07 -8.12
N LEU A 13 23.11 -6.74 -8.19
CA LEU A 13 24.31 -5.92 -8.11
C LEU A 13 24.98 -6.01 -6.74
N VAL A 14 24.20 -6.09 -5.66
CA VAL A 14 24.73 -6.25 -4.30
C VAL A 14 25.28 -7.67 -4.09
N ILE A 15 24.52 -8.70 -4.48
CA ILE A 15 24.96 -10.11 -4.35
C ILE A 15 26.21 -10.39 -5.19
N SER A 16 26.30 -9.81 -6.38
CA SER A 16 27.48 -9.97 -7.27
C SER A 16 28.69 -9.13 -6.84
N GLY A 17 28.59 -8.34 -5.77
CA GLY A 17 29.67 -7.47 -5.29
C GLY A 17 29.93 -6.24 -6.16
N ARG A 18 29.16 -6.03 -7.23
CA ARG A 18 29.29 -4.86 -8.11
C ARG A 18 28.83 -3.56 -7.43
N ARG A 19 28.01 -3.68 -6.42
CA ARG A 19 27.59 -2.59 -5.56
C ARG A 19 27.69 -3.02 -4.12
N THR A 20 28.39 -2.24 -3.31
CA THR A 20 28.54 -2.47 -1.87
C THR A 20 27.84 -1.36 -1.10
N ILE A 21 27.24 -1.73 0.04
CA ILE A 21 26.71 -0.77 0.99
C ILE A 21 27.84 -0.51 1.99
N GLU A 22 28.39 0.70 1.94
CA GLU A 22 29.44 1.09 2.86
C GLU A 22 28.93 1.10 4.31
N MET A 23 29.70 0.48 5.20
CA MET A 23 29.41 0.53 6.64
C MET A 23 29.62 1.96 7.14
N PRO A 24 28.68 2.52 7.89
CA PRO A 24 28.85 3.85 8.45
C PRO A 24 30.06 3.86 9.42
N LYS A 25 30.93 4.86 9.28
CA LYS A 25 32.14 5.02 10.11
C LYS A 25 31.81 5.14 11.62
N LYS A 26 30.59 5.56 11.96
CA LYS A 26 30.11 5.68 13.34
C LYS A 26 28.71 5.09 13.46
N ALA A 27 28.56 4.05 14.25
CA ALA A 27 27.25 3.48 14.55
C ALA A 27 26.43 4.45 15.42
N ARG A 28 25.15 4.56 15.15
CA ARG A 28 24.21 5.29 16.02
C ARG A 28 24.01 4.49 17.29
N THR A 29 23.92 5.17 18.43
CA THR A 29 23.54 4.59 19.72
C THR A 29 22.21 5.17 20.17
N SER A 30 21.27 4.32 20.58
CA SER A 30 20.03 4.79 21.19
C SER A 30 20.21 5.06 22.67
N LYS A 31 19.57 6.13 23.16
CA LYS A 31 19.47 6.45 24.59
C LYS A 31 18.15 5.94 25.21
N HIS A 32 17.22 5.49 24.38
CA HIS A 32 15.87 5.10 24.77
C HIS A 32 15.58 3.69 24.30
N PHE A 33 14.96 2.89 25.13
CA PHE A 33 14.72 1.48 24.90
C PHE A 33 13.30 1.11 25.31
N ILE A 34 12.79 0.02 24.70
CA ILE A 34 11.66 -0.78 25.19
C ILE A 34 12.25 -2.12 25.59
N GLU A 35 12.01 -2.55 26.78
CA GLU A 35 12.45 -3.85 27.30
C GLU A 35 11.23 -4.73 27.55
N ILE A 36 11.25 -5.94 27.03
CA ILE A 36 10.26 -6.99 27.30
C ILE A 36 10.97 -8.07 28.09
N LYS A 37 10.44 -8.41 29.26
CA LYS A 37 10.98 -9.46 30.13
C LYS A 37 10.04 -10.66 30.14
N GLY A 38 10.66 -11.84 30.15
CA GLY A 38 9.94 -13.09 30.34
C GLY A 38 8.98 -13.42 29.19
N ALA A 39 9.33 -13.13 27.93
CA ALA A 39 8.52 -13.49 26.77
C ALA A 39 8.48 -15.01 26.61
N ARG A 40 7.27 -15.61 26.72
CA ARG A 40 7.08 -17.08 26.75
C ARG A 40 5.88 -17.57 25.95
N ALA A 41 5.33 -16.72 25.06
CA ALA A 41 4.25 -17.12 24.18
C ALA A 41 4.75 -18.11 23.12
N ASN A 42 3.96 -19.13 22.81
CA ASN A 42 4.24 -20.20 21.85
C ASN A 42 5.59 -20.91 22.17
N ASN A 43 6.56 -20.79 21.26
CA ASN A 43 7.87 -21.43 21.36
C ASN A 43 8.95 -20.56 22.01
N LEU A 44 8.62 -19.38 22.51
CA LEU A 44 9.58 -18.52 23.22
C LEU A 44 9.87 -19.08 24.62
N LYS A 45 11.15 -19.14 24.96
CA LYS A 45 11.66 -19.80 26.17
C LYS A 45 11.97 -18.79 27.29
N ASN A 46 10.98 -17.97 27.66
CA ASN A 46 11.11 -16.99 28.74
C ASN A 46 12.31 -16.03 28.50
N ILE A 47 12.36 -15.43 27.33
CA ILE A 47 13.47 -14.57 26.91
C ILE A 47 13.23 -13.10 27.29
N ASP A 48 14.32 -12.40 27.59
CA ASP A 48 14.34 -10.95 27.75
C ASP A 48 14.88 -10.31 26.50
N VAL A 49 14.20 -9.26 25.98
CA VAL A 49 14.58 -8.60 24.74
C VAL A 49 14.46 -7.10 24.86
N THR A 50 15.49 -6.38 24.40
CA THR A 50 15.54 -4.92 24.39
C THR A 50 15.47 -4.41 22.95
N PHE A 51 14.53 -3.49 22.70
CA PHE A 51 14.36 -2.81 21.43
C PHE A 51 14.82 -1.35 21.55
N PRO A 52 15.92 -0.96 20.90
CA PRO A 52 16.33 0.45 20.88
C PRO A 52 15.34 1.30 20.08
N LEU A 53 15.01 2.49 20.59
CA LEU A 53 14.20 3.47 19.87
C LEU A 53 15.06 4.35 18.95
N ASP A 54 14.45 5.04 18.00
CA ASP A 54 15.08 5.94 17.04
C ASP A 54 16.13 5.25 16.12
N MET A 55 16.00 3.94 15.95
CA MET A 55 16.90 3.11 15.15
C MET A 55 16.12 2.08 14.30
N LEU A 56 16.78 1.59 13.26
CA LEU A 56 16.34 0.39 12.56
C LEU A 56 16.79 -0.85 13.34
N THR A 57 15.85 -1.60 13.87
CA THR A 57 16.09 -2.88 14.53
C THR A 57 15.68 -4.03 13.64
N VAL A 58 16.58 -4.99 13.41
CA VAL A 58 16.31 -6.18 12.59
C VAL A 58 16.29 -7.41 13.48
N VAL A 59 15.17 -8.14 13.47
CA VAL A 59 15.01 -9.41 14.19
C VAL A 59 15.26 -10.56 13.21
N THR A 60 16.36 -11.29 13.41
CA THR A 60 16.80 -12.40 12.56
C THR A 60 16.71 -13.74 13.27
N GLY A 61 16.80 -14.82 12.52
CA GLY A 61 16.81 -16.20 13.04
C GLY A 61 16.16 -17.18 12.07
N VAL A 62 16.31 -18.46 12.33
CA VAL A 62 15.74 -19.54 11.53
C VAL A 62 14.20 -19.53 11.53
N SER A 63 13.59 -20.20 10.55
CA SER A 63 12.12 -20.36 10.54
C SER A 63 11.67 -21.07 11.82
N GLY A 64 10.55 -20.66 12.40
CA GLY A 64 10.05 -21.24 13.65
C GLY A 64 10.74 -20.74 14.94
N SER A 65 11.77 -19.89 14.89
CA SER A 65 12.48 -19.41 16.08
C SER A 65 11.69 -18.42 16.95
N GLY A 66 10.46 -18.08 16.61
CA GLY A 66 9.61 -17.19 17.43
C GLY A 66 9.66 -15.70 17.06
N LYS A 67 10.33 -15.29 15.97
CA LYS A 67 10.43 -13.89 15.54
C LYS A 67 9.06 -13.22 15.41
N SER A 68 8.14 -13.87 14.68
CA SER A 68 6.78 -13.34 14.51
C SER A 68 6.00 -13.34 15.82
N THR A 69 6.21 -14.33 16.69
CA THR A 69 5.59 -14.36 18.01
C THR A 69 6.04 -13.17 18.84
N LEU A 70 7.35 -12.89 18.89
CA LEU A 70 7.90 -11.78 19.63
C LEU A 70 7.38 -10.42 19.12
N VAL A 71 7.41 -10.20 17.80
CA VAL A 71 7.09 -8.88 17.23
C VAL A 71 5.57 -8.72 17.07
N LYS A 72 4.87 -9.68 16.44
CA LYS A 72 3.45 -9.56 16.09
C LYS A 72 2.52 -9.87 17.23
N HIS A 73 2.86 -10.86 18.08
CA HIS A 73 1.96 -11.33 19.13
C HIS A 73 2.29 -10.79 20.53
N ILE A 74 3.50 -10.23 20.76
CA ILE A 74 3.85 -9.62 22.05
C ILE A 74 4.11 -8.13 21.88
N LEU A 75 5.17 -7.72 21.18
CA LEU A 75 5.62 -6.32 21.13
C LEU A 75 4.52 -5.39 20.58
N TYR A 76 3.98 -5.68 19.40
CA TYR A 76 2.99 -4.82 18.75
C TYR A 76 1.72 -4.63 19.58
N PRO A 77 1.02 -5.69 20.03
CA PRO A 77 -0.20 -5.52 20.82
C PRO A 77 0.08 -4.97 22.22
N ALA A 78 1.23 -5.24 22.82
CA ALA A 78 1.60 -4.64 24.10
C ALA A 78 1.82 -3.13 23.98
N LEU A 79 2.42 -2.65 22.87
CA LEU A 79 2.57 -1.23 22.58
C LEU A 79 1.21 -0.56 22.32
N LEU A 80 0.30 -1.18 21.57
CA LEU A 80 -1.05 -0.66 21.39
C LEU A 80 -1.77 -0.46 22.71
N ARG A 81 -1.67 -1.44 23.65
CA ARG A 81 -2.23 -1.31 25.00
C ARG A 81 -1.65 -0.15 25.77
N LYS A 82 -0.32 0.09 25.67
CA LYS A 82 0.34 1.23 26.32
C LYS A 82 -0.07 2.59 25.75
N LEU A 83 -0.59 2.60 24.52
CA LEU A 83 -1.12 3.80 23.85
C LEU A 83 -2.66 3.90 23.94
N ASP A 84 -3.29 3.13 24.81
CA ASP A 84 -4.76 3.06 24.99
C ASP A 84 -5.52 2.78 23.69
N GLN A 85 -4.90 2.00 22.79
CA GLN A 85 -5.50 1.60 21.52
C GLN A 85 -6.08 0.18 21.61
N PRO A 86 -7.19 -0.10 20.89
CA PRO A 86 -7.75 -1.45 20.81
C PRO A 86 -6.71 -2.45 20.32
N THR A 87 -6.64 -3.61 20.97
CA THR A 87 -5.70 -4.67 20.61
C THR A 87 -6.28 -6.04 20.81
N ASP A 88 -5.79 -6.99 20.02
CA ASP A 88 -6.05 -8.41 20.20
C ASP A 88 -5.39 -8.96 21.48
N LYS A 89 -5.62 -10.26 21.73
CA LYS A 89 -4.98 -10.96 22.84
C LYS A 89 -3.45 -10.85 22.74
N ILE A 90 -2.83 -10.37 23.81
CA ILE A 90 -1.38 -10.26 23.89
C ILE A 90 -0.79 -11.61 24.30
N GLY A 91 0.30 -12.01 23.65
CA GLY A 91 1.07 -13.19 24.03
C GLY A 91 1.69 -13.04 25.43
N GLU A 92 2.02 -14.14 26.08
CA GLU A 92 2.51 -14.14 27.45
C GLU A 92 3.90 -13.54 27.59
N TYR A 93 4.03 -12.59 28.52
CA TYR A 93 5.28 -11.98 28.96
C TYR A 93 5.15 -11.49 30.41
N SER A 94 6.25 -11.28 31.10
CA SER A 94 6.23 -10.88 32.53
C SER A 94 6.04 -9.37 32.70
N SER A 95 6.87 -8.55 32.07
CA SER A 95 6.77 -7.09 32.13
C SER A 95 7.24 -6.44 30.84
N MET A 96 6.82 -5.19 30.64
CA MET A 96 7.28 -4.33 29.54
C MET A 96 7.56 -2.94 30.11
N ASP A 97 8.81 -2.51 30.01
CA ASP A 97 9.31 -1.25 30.51
C ASP A 97 9.95 -0.43 29.38
N GLY A 98 10.04 0.88 29.55
CA GLY A 98 10.70 1.74 28.56
C GLY A 98 10.16 3.15 28.47
N LYS A 99 10.68 3.94 27.53
CA LYS A 99 10.26 5.32 27.28
C LYS A 99 9.09 5.41 26.29
N PHE A 100 7.89 5.05 26.74
CA PHE A 100 6.67 5.07 25.91
C PHE A 100 6.24 6.47 25.51
N SER A 101 6.58 7.52 26.26
CA SER A 101 6.27 8.91 25.92
C SER A 101 6.85 9.39 24.59
N HIS A 102 7.88 8.70 24.08
CA HIS A 102 8.46 8.96 22.76
C HIS A 102 7.67 8.32 21.62
N ILE A 103 6.76 7.40 21.93
CA ILE A 103 5.99 6.65 20.92
C ILE A 103 4.60 7.28 20.82
N LYS A 104 4.33 7.97 19.72
CA LYS A 104 3.03 8.58 19.45
C LYS A 104 2.08 7.64 18.71
N ARG A 105 2.63 6.71 17.92
CA ARG A 105 1.87 5.81 17.06
C ARG A 105 2.68 4.55 16.77
N VAL A 106 1.99 3.43 16.65
CA VAL A 106 2.56 2.15 16.27
C VAL A 106 1.81 1.63 15.04
N GLU A 107 2.55 1.27 14.01
CA GLU A 107 2.01 0.72 12.77
C GLU A 107 2.58 -0.66 12.51
N PHE A 108 1.73 -1.59 12.13
CA PHE A 108 2.13 -2.93 11.72
C PHE A 108 1.92 -3.08 10.22
N VAL A 109 3.00 -3.29 9.48
CA VAL A 109 2.97 -3.49 8.02
C VAL A 109 3.26 -4.96 7.74
N ASP A 110 2.26 -5.68 7.25
CA ASP A 110 2.34 -7.09 6.89
C ASP A 110 2.27 -7.31 5.36
N GLN A 111 2.49 -8.55 4.94
CA GLN A 111 2.45 -8.97 3.53
C GLN A 111 1.05 -9.36 3.04
N ASN A 112 0.01 -9.20 3.86
CA ASN A 112 -1.35 -9.49 3.43
C ASN A 112 -1.75 -8.54 2.27
N PRO A 113 -2.57 -8.98 1.33
CA PRO A 113 -3.09 -8.12 0.27
C PRO A 113 -3.74 -6.85 0.82
N ILE A 114 -3.67 -5.76 0.07
CA ILE A 114 -4.33 -4.48 0.43
C ILE A 114 -5.85 -4.53 0.26
N GLY A 115 -6.37 -5.60 -0.32
CA GLY A 115 -7.79 -5.90 -0.48
C GLY A 115 -7.97 -7.28 -1.07
N LYS A 116 -9.17 -7.84 -0.95
CA LYS A 116 -9.50 -9.19 -1.45
C LYS A 116 -10.19 -9.16 -2.82
N SER A 117 -10.64 -8.01 -3.27
CA SER A 117 -11.40 -7.83 -4.51
C SER A 117 -10.49 -7.32 -5.63
N THR A 118 -10.77 -7.73 -6.88
CA THR A 118 -10.17 -7.19 -8.11
C THR A 118 -10.37 -5.67 -8.26
N ARG A 119 -11.35 -5.10 -7.55
CA ARG A 119 -11.61 -3.66 -7.47
C ARG A 119 -10.70 -2.92 -6.49
N SER A 120 -9.97 -3.63 -5.64
CA SER A 120 -8.97 -3.01 -4.76
C SER A 120 -7.70 -2.75 -5.58
N ASN A 121 -7.22 -1.53 -5.56
CA ASN A 121 -6.02 -1.11 -6.30
C ASN A 121 -5.23 -0.04 -5.52
N PRO A 122 -3.97 0.22 -5.88
CA PRO A 122 -3.12 1.17 -5.17
C PRO A 122 -3.73 2.56 -5.05
N VAL A 123 -4.30 3.11 -6.13
CA VAL A 123 -4.81 4.49 -6.14
C VAL A 123 -6.04 4.67 -5.24
N THR A 124 -6.88 3.65 -5.12
CA THR A 124 -8.03 3.66 -4.21
C THR A 124 -7.55 3.54 -2.75
N TYR A 125 -6.57 2.68 -2.51
CA TYR A 125 -6.06 2.43 -1.17
C TYR A 125 -5.41 3.68 -0.55
N ILE A 126 -4.66 4.48 -1.33
CA ILE A 126 -4.08 5.75 -0.87
C ILE A 126 -5.06 6.94 -0.92
N LYS A 127 -6.34 6.70 -1.29
CA LYS A 127 -7.39 7.72 -1.43
C LYS A 127 -7.08 8.84 -2.45
N ALA A 128 -6.24 8.58 -3.44
CA ALA A 128 -6.01 9.50 -4.55
C ALA A 128 -7.14 9.40 -5.59
N TYR A 129 -7.79 8.25 -5.69
CA TYR A 129 -8.88 8.04 -6.64
C TYR A 129 -10.09 8.96 -6.41
N ASP A 130 -10.34 9.37 -5.18
CA ASP A 130 -11.43 10.31 -4.87
C ASP A 130 -11.20 11.68 -5.54
N ASP A 131 -9.98 12.18 -5.51
CA ASP A 131 -9.63 13.45 -6.17
C ASP A 131 -9.66 13.30 -7.70
N ILE A 132 -9.22 12.16 -8.23
CA ILE A 132 -9.30 11.86 -9.68
C ILE A 132 -10.76 11.85 -10.14
N ARG A 133 -11.66 11.19 -9.41
CA ARG A 133 -13.09 11.18 -9.75
C ARG A 133 -13.71 12.58 -9.73
N GLN A 134 -13.32 13.42 -8.79
CA GLN A 134 -13.76 14.82 -8.73
C GLN A 134 -13.23 15.62 -9.92
N LEU A 135 -11.98 15.38 -10.32
CA LEU A 135 -11.37 16.02 -11.49
C LEU A 135 -12.15 15.70 -12.77
N PHE A 136 -12.53 14.44 -13.00
CA PHE A 136 -13.35 14.06 -14.16
C PHE A 136 -14.76 14.62 -14.10
N ALA A 137 -15.39 14.62 -12.93
CA ALA A 137 -16.71 15.24 -12.74
C ALA A 137 -16.71 16.77 -12.97
N SER A 138 -15.56 17.42 -12.83
CA SER A 138 -15.40 18.86 -13.08
C SER A 138 -15.29 19.21 -14.57
N GLN A 139 -15.07 18.23 -15.46
CA GLN A 139 -14.91 18.46 -16.90
C GLN A 139 -16.21 18.98 -17.53
N LYS A 140 -16.06 19.77 -18.57
CA LYS A 140 -17.19 20.43 -19.26
C LYS A 140 -18.25 19.42 -19.71
N LEU A 141 -17.84 18.33 -20.38
CA LEU A 141 -18.75 17.29 -20.87
C LEU A 141 -19.47 16.58 -19.70
N ALA A 142 -18.75 16.28 -18.60
CA ALA A 142 -19.35 15.65 -17.42
C ALA A 142 -20.43 16.55 -16.81
N LYS A 143 -20.17 17.85 -16.68
CA LYS A 143 -21.15 18.84 -16.19
C LYS A 143 -22.37 18.96 -17.08
N MET A 144 -22.17 18.97 -18.41
CA MET A 144 -23.27 19.05 -19.37
C MET A 144 -24.21 17.83 -19.29
N ARG A 145 -23.65 16.64 -19.01
CA ARG A 145 -24.41 15.38 -18.87
C ARG A 145 -24.90 15.12 -17.44
N GLY A 146 -24.63 16.01 -16.49
CA GLY A 146 -24.99 15.84 -15.09
C GLY A 146 -24.21 14.74 -14.35
N TYR A 147 -23.01 14.38 -14.84
CA TYR A 147 -22.20 13.38 -14.21
C TYR A 147 -21.51 13.93 -12.96
N THR A 148 -21.58 13.17 -11.90
CA THR A 148 -20.93 13.44 -10.61
C THR A 148 -19.75 12.49 -10.41
N ALA A 149 -18.93 12.69 -9.39
CA ALA A 149 -17.82 11.80 -9.05
C ALA A 149 -18.23 10.32 -8.88
N LYS A 150 -19.50 10.05 -8.56
CA LYS A 150 -20.05 8.70 -8.47
C LYS A 150 -19.99 7.96 -9.81
N HIS A 151 -20.24 8.64 -10.93
CA HIS A 151 -20.25 8.04 -12.27
C HIS A 151 -18.84 7.60 -12.72
N PHE A 152 -17.79 8.17 -12.16
CA PHE A 152 -16.39 7.79 -12.41
C PHE A 152 -15.86 6.77 -11.39
N SER A 153 -16.74 6.04 -10.71
CA SER A 153 -16.39 4.97 -9.78
C SER A 153 -16.73 3.61 -10.38
N PHE A 154 -15.78 2.71 -10.43
CA PHE A 154 -16.01 1.31 -10.80
C PHE A 154 -16.63 0.48 -9.66
N ASN A 155 -16.73 1.04 -8.44
CA ASN A 155 -17.31 0.36 -7.27
C ASN A 155 -18.81 0.63 -7.10
N THR A 156 -19.34 1.72 -7.67
CA THR A 156 -20.72 2.15 -7.49
C THR A 156 -21.49 2.14 -8.81
N GLU A 157 -22.77 1.92 -8.72
CA GLU A 157 -23.67 1.99 -9.90
C GLU A 157 -23.75 3.40 -10.45
N GLY A 158 -23.99 3.50 -11.75
CA GLY A 158 -24.15 4.75 -12.48
C GLY A 158 -23.25 4.84 -13.71
N GLY A 159 -21.93 4.68 -13.56
CA GLY A 159 -20.99 4.76 -14.67
C GLY A 159 -20.18 3.50 -14.92
N ARG A 160 -20.19 2.53 -14.02
CA ARG A 160 -19.51 1.24 -14.21
C ARG A 160 -20.22 0.37 -15.25
N CYS A 161 -19.49 -0.52 -15.88
CA CYS A 161 -20.08 -1.57 -16.69
C CYS A 161 -20.99 -2.45 -15.82
N GLU A 162 -22.22 -2.69 -16.25
CA GLU A 162 -23.19 -3.48 -15.48
C GLU A 162 -22.90 -4.98 -15.57
N THR A 163 -22.35 -5.45 -16.69
CA THR A 163 -22.04 -6.87 -16.92
C THR A 163 -20.96 -7.36 -15.95
N CYS A 164 -19.81 -6.69 -15.91
CA CYS A 164 -18.72 -7.06 -14.97
C CYS A 164 -18.77 -6.30 -13.66
N LYS A 165 -19.78 -5.48 -13.44
CA LYS A 165 -19.93 -4.64 -12.22
C LYS A 165 -18.69 -3.81 -11.87
N GLY A 166 -17.93 -3.41 -12.90
CA GLY A 166 -16.72 -2.59 -12.76
C GLY A 166 -15.43 -3.37 -12.50
N GLU A 167 -15.44 -4.69 -12.62
CA GLU A 167 -14.23 -5.51 -12.44
C GLU A 167 -13.35 -5.54 -13.71
N GLY A 168 -13.94 -5.32 -14.88
CA GLY A 168 -13.28 -5.47 -16.18
C GLY A 168 -13.23 -6.92 -16.65
N GLU A 169 -13.45 -7.88 -15.77
CA GLU A 169 -13.43 -9.32 -16.01
C GLU A 169 -14.72 -9.97 -15.52
N VAL A 170 -15.06 -11.10 -16.10
CA VAL A 170 -16.14 -11.98 -15.65
C VAL A 170 -15.50 -13.25 -15.11
N THR A 171 -15.78 -13.57 -13.85
CA THR A 171 -15.29 -14.79 -13.22
C THR A 171 -16.30 -15.91 -13.44
N ILE A 172 -15.85 -17.03 -13.99
CA ILE A 172 -16.60 -18.26 -14.08
C ILE A 172 -16.13 -19.20 -12.98
N GLU A 173 -16.97 -19.38 -11.96
CA GLU A 173 -16.67 -20.27 -10.84
C GLU A 173 -16.74 -21.72 -11.30
N MET A 174 -15.70 -22.48 -11.03
CA MET A 174 -15.58 -23.90 -11.37
C MET A 174 -15.60 -24.75 -10.10
N GLN A 175 -16.53 -25.72 -10.01
CA GLN A 175 -16.71 -26.52 -8.79
C GLN A 175 -15.48 -27.34 -8.36
N PHE A 176 -14.62 -27.74 -9.32
CA PHE A 176 -13.49 -28.64 -9.06
C PHE A 176 -12.16 -28.15 -9.63
N MET A 177 -12.11 -26.95 -10.18
CA MET A 177 -10.91 -26.33 -10.76
C MET A 177 -10.81 -24.86 -10.32
N ALA A 178 -9.66 -24.24 -10.59
CA ALA A 178 -9.51 -22.82 -10.36
C ALA A 178 -10.50 -22.00 -11.22
N ASP A 179 -11.02 -20.92 -10.67
CA ASP A 179 -11.92 -20.02 -11.37
C ASP A 179 -11.26 -19.46 -12.64
N VAL A 180 -12.03 -19.32 -13.70
CA VAL A 180 -11.58 -18.76 -14.96
C VAL A 180 -11.98 -17.29 -15.04
N HIS A 181 -11.02 -16.42 -15.26
CA HIS A 181 -11.22 -15.00 -15.45
C HIS A 181 -11.19 -14.67 -16.94
N LEU A 182 -12.28 -14.15 -17.48
CA LEU A 182 -12.39 -13.73 -18.88
C LEU A 182 -12.57 -12.21 -18.94
N THR A 183 -11.92 -11.58 -19.90
CA THR A 183 -12.15 -10.15 -20.19
C THR A 183 -13.63 -9.91 -20.49
N CYS A 184 -14.22 -8.90 -19.87
CA CYS A 184 -15.63 -8.58 -20.08
C CYS A 184 -15.84 -8.04 -21.50
N GLU A 185 -16.57 -8.79 -22.34
CA GLU A 185 -16.87 -8.40 -23.73
C GLU A 185 -17.70 -7.11 -23.82
N ALA A 186 -18.58 -6.84 -22.84
CA ALA A 186 -19.45 -5.66 -22.86
C ALA A 186 -18.69 -4.34 -22.70
N CYS A 187 -17.54 -4.33 -22.02
CA CYS A 187 -16.72 -3.13 -21.82
C CYS A 187 -15.28 -3.29 -22.31
N ASP A 188 -14.94 -4.42 -22.91
CA ASP A 188 -13.60 -4.71 -23.40
C ASP A 188 -12.52 -4.46 -22.31
N GLY A 189 -12.79 -4.95 -21.08
CA GLY A 189 -11.92 -4.78 -19.92
C GLY A 189 -11.90 -3.37 -19.31
N LYS A 190 -12.57 -2.38 -19.92
CA LYS A 190 -12.44 -0.95 -19.54
C LYS A 190 -13.21 -0.55 -18.28
N ARG A 191 -13.98 -1.45 -17.68
CA ARG A 191 -14.70 -1.29 -16.40
C ARG A 191 -15.85 -0.29 -16.38
N PHE A 192 -15.94 0.63 -17.35
CA PHE A 192 -16.93 1.71 -17.43
C PHE A 192 -17.83 1.58 -18.65
N LYS A 193 -18.97 2.28 -18.60
CA LYS A 193 -19.84 2.46 -19.76
C LYS A 193 -19.18 3.34 -20.81
N PRO A 194 -19.43 3.13 -22.11
CA PRO A 194 -18.83 3.92 -23.18
C PRO A 194 -19.02 5.43 -23.01
N GLU A 195 -20.20 5.86 -22.56
CA GLU A 195 -20.54 7.28 -22.40
C GLU A 195 -19.69 7.97 -21.32
N ILE A 196 -19.22 7.22 -20.31
CA ILE A 196 -18.32 7.73 -19.27
C ILE A 196 -16.90 7.90 -19.82
N LEU A 197 -16.48 7.00 -20.71
CA LEU A 197 -15.16 7.04 -21.35
C LEU A 197 -15.01 8.19 -22.35
N GLU A 198 -16.11 8.79 -22.82
CA GLU A 198 -16.07 10.00 -23.65
C GLU A 198 -15.58 11.23 -22.86
N VAL A 199 -15.71 11.22 -21.53
CA VAL A 199 -15.20 12.31 -20.71
C VAL A 199 -13.69 12.17 -20.56
N THR A 200 -12.95 13.18 -21.03
CA THR A 200 -11.49 13.19 -21.00
C THR A 200 -10.95 14.38 -20.20
N PHE A 201 -9.80 14.17 -19.58
CA PHE A 201 -8.95 15.21 -19.03
C PHE A 201 -7.60 15.18 -19.74
N GLN A 202 -7.25 16.25 -20.42
CA GLN A 202 -6.00 16.36 -21.19
C GLN A 202 -5.78 15.16 -22.14
N GLY A 203 -6.84 14.76 -22.85
CA GLY A 203 -6.81 13.69 -23.83
C GLY A 203 -6.89 12.27 -23.28
N LYS A 204 -6.86 12.07 -21.96
CA LYS A 204 -7.01 10.77 -21.32
C LYS A 204 -8.39 10.61 -20.68
N ASN A 205 -9.05 9.48 -20.92
CA ASN A 205 -10.25 9.10 -20.19
C ASN A 205 -9.89 8.43 -18.84
N ILE A 206 -10.90 8.10 -18.05
CA ILE A 206 -10.68 7.52 -16.70
C ILE A 206 -10.02 6.13 -16.77
N HIS A 207 -10.28 5.32 -17.79
CA HIS A 207 -9.63 4.02 -17.97
C HIS A 207 -8.17 4.20 -18.37
N ASP A 208 -7.88 5.04 -19.38
CA ASP A 208 -6.50 5.32 -19.82
C ASP A 208 -5.64 5.76 -18.64
N LEU A 209 -6.22 6.57 -17.75
CA LEU A 209 -5.52 7.02 -16.55
C LEU A 209 -5.24 5.87 -15.57
N LEU A 210 -6.18 4.95 -15.39
CA LEU A 210 -5.98 3.79 -14.51
C LEU A 210 -4.90 2.84 -15.04
N GLU A 211 -4.71 2.76 -16.35
CA GLU A 211 -3.65 1.97 -17.00
C GLU A 211 -2.27 2.68 -17.00
N THR A 212 -2.24 3.96 -16.63
CA THR A 212 -0.98 4.71 -16.55
C THR A 212 -0.17 4.26 -15.33
N THR A 213 1.16 4.18 -15.46
CA THR A 213 2.06 3.87 -14.35
C THR A 213 2.06 5.00 -13.31
N ILE A 214 2.44 4.70 -12.07
CA ILE A 214 2.52 5.73 -11.01
C ILE A 214 3.52 6.81 -11.39
N ASP A 215 4.67 6.47 -12.00
CA ASP A 215 5.67 7.44 -12.43
C ASP A 215 5.11 8.41 -13.48
N ASP A 216 4.47 7.85 -14.52
CA ASP A 216 3.86 8.65 -15.57
C ASP A 216 2.67 9.47 -15.05
N ALA A 217 1.90 8.93 -14.11
CA ALA A 217 0.78 9.64 -13.50
C ALA A 217 1.24 10.83 -12.63
N VAL A 218 2.31 10.67 -11.86
CA VAL A 218 2.91 11.79 -11.09
C VAL A 218 3.37 12.88 -12.04
N ALA A 219 4.09 12.54 -13.12
CA ALA A 219 4.54 13.50 -14.13
C ALA A 219 3.34 14.21 -14.80
N PHE A 220 2.33 13.45 -15.24
CA PHE A 220 1.12 13.96 -15.88
C PHE A 220 0.34 14.93 -14.99
N PHE A 221 0.09 14.57 -13.72
CA PHE A 221 -0.64 15.46 -12.82
C PHE A 221 0.16 16.70 -12.40
N THR A 222 1.48 16.60 -12.32
CA THR A 222 2.35 17.75 -12.05
C THR A 222 2.33 18.72 -13.22
N GLU A 223 2.48 18.26 -14.46
CA GLU A 223 2.42 19.06 -15.68
C GLU A 223 1.10 19.82 -15.80
N HIS A 224 -0.01 19.15 -15.47
CA HIS A 224 -1.35 19.73 -15.58
C HIS A 224 -1.85 20.41 -14.28
N LYS A 225 -0.95 20.80 -13.39
CA LYS A 225 -1.23 21.58 -12.16
C LYS A 225 -2.25 20.90 -11.22
N GLN A 226 -2.27 19.58 -11.19
CA GLN A 226 -3.06 18.78 -10.26
C GLN A 226 -2.19 18.32 -9.08
N GLU A 227 -1.54 19.26 -8.41
CA GLU A 227 -0.55 19.00 -7.35
C GLU A 227 -1.08 18.13 -6.22
N LYS A 228 -2.35 18.31 -5.83
CA LYS A 228 -2.98 17.50 -4.77
C LYS A 228 -2.99 16.01 -5.09
N ILE A 229 -3.24 15.63 -6.35
CA ILE A 229 -3.23 14.24 -6.79
C ILE A 229 -1.78 13.74 -6.86
N ALA A 230 -0.89 14.53 -7.47
CA ALA A 230 0.52 14.20 -7.57
C ALA A 230 1.16 13.94 -6.20
N GLN A 231 0.92 14.81 -5.21
CA GLN A 231 1.43 14.66 -3.84
C GLN A 231 0.93 13.39 -3.14
N LYS A 232 -0.29 12.94 -3.43
CA LYS A 232 -0.80 11.67 -2.90
C LYS A 232 -0.15 10.45 -3.56
N LEU A 233 0.27 10.55 -4.83
CA LEU A 233 0.94 9.47 -5.56
C LEU A 233 2.44 9.38 -5.27
N LEU A 234 3.12 10.50 -4.97
CA LEU A 234 4.55 10.58 -4.69
C LEU A 234 5.05 9.53 -3.68
N PRO A 235 4.39 9.26 -2.55
CA PRO A 235 4.84 8.22 -1.61
C PRO A 235 4.91 6.82 -2.21
N LEU A 236 4.08 6.49 -3.21
CA LEU A 236 4.17 5.20 -3.92
C LEU A 236 5.43 5.16 -4.80
N GLN A 237 5.77 6.25 -5.48
CA GLN A 237 7.00 6.37 -6.24
C GLN A 237 8.23 6.26 -5.32
N GLU A 238 8.23 6.95 -4.17
CA GLU A 238 9.33 6.92 -3.20
C GLU A 238 9.61 5.55 -2.58
N VAL A 239 8.60 4.67 -2.50
CA VAL A 239 8.79 3.29 -2.05
C VAL A 239 9.16 2.33 -3.21
N GLY A 240 9.44 2.87 -4.40
CA GLY A 240 9.88 2.10 -5.57
C GLY A 240 8.75 1.33 -6.26
N LEU A 241 7.54 1.88 -6.28
CA LEU A 241 6.38 1.30 -6.98
C LEU A 241 5.98 2.12 -8.22
N GLY A 242 6.89 2.93 -8.76
CA GLY A 242 6.63 3.79 -9.91
C GLY A 242 6.16 3.04 -11.16
N TYR A 243 6.58 1.79 -11.33
CA TYR A 243 6.22 0.92 -12.46
C TYR A 243 4.81 0.31 -12.38
N VAL A 244 4.18 0.33 -11.20
CA VAL A 244 2.84 -0.24 -10.99
C VAL A 244 1.79 0.68 -11.60
N THR A 245 0.76 0.12 -12.25
CA THR A 245 -0.32 0.95 -12.80
C THR A 245 -1.30 1.39 -11.70
N LEU A 246 -1.93 2.54 -11.87
CA LEU A 246 -2.86 3.09 -10.88
C LEU A 246 -4.04 2.15 -10.60
N GLY A 247 -4.55 1.50 -11.63
CA GLY A 247 -5.70 0.59 -11.58
C GLY A 247 -5.34 -0.88 -11.37
N GLN A 248 -4.07 -1.23 -11.14
CA GLN A 248 -3.65 -2.62 -10.98
C GLN A 248 -4.41 -3.31 -9.86
N PRO A 249 -5.05 -4.45 -10.11
CA PRO A 249 -5.77 -5.20 -9.08
C PRO A 249 -4.84 -5.63 -7.94
N SER A 250 -5.31 -5.53 -6.70
CA SER A 250 -4.50 -5.94 -5.53
C SER A 250 -4.17 -7.43 -5.50
N SER A 251 -4.95 -8.26 -6.18
CA SER A 251 -4.73 -9.70 -6.33
C SER A 251 -3.49 -10.03 -7.18
N THR A 252 -3.08 -9.13 -8.07
CA THR A 252 -1.89 -9.30 -8.93
C THR A 252 -0.60 -8.76 -8.31
N LEU A 253 -0.71 -8.08 -7.17
CA LEU A 253 0.43 -7.52 -6.46
C LEU A 253 1.17 -8.61 -5.67
N SER A 254 2.48 -8.59 -5.71
CA SER A 254 3.30 -9.40 -4.82
C SER A 254 3.15 -8.96 -3.35
N GLY A 255 3.46 -9.85 -2.40
CA GLY A 255 3.42 -9.51 -0.98
C GLY A 255 4.33 -8.32 -0.61
N GLY A 256 5.47 -8.17 -1.29
CA GLY A 256 6.38 -7.04 -1.12
C GLY A 256 5.81 -5.73 -1.65
N GLU A 257 5.10 -5.74 -2.77
CA GLU A 257 4.40 -4.57 -3.32
C GLU A 257 3.27 -4.13 -2.39
N ALA A 258 2.43 -5.08 -1.93
CA ALA A 258 1.39 -4.80 -0.95
C ALA A 258 1.96 -4.17 0.34
N GLN A 259 3.09 -4.66 0.82
CA GLN A 259 3.80 -4.11 1.97
C GLN A 259 4.28 -2.67 1.73
N ARG A 260 4.86 -2.40 0.56
CA ARG A 260 5.32 -1.05 0.18
C ARG A 260 4.18 -0.06 0.04
N ILE A 261 3.02 -0.48 -0.50
CA ILE A 261 1.81 0.36 -0.55
C ILE A 261 1.33 0.72 0.86
N LYS A 262 1.28 -0.24 1.79
CA LYS A 262 0.95 0.03 3.19
C LYS A 262 1.93 1.01 3.84
N LEU A 263 3.23 0.86 3.56
CA LEU A 263 4.26 1.76 4.05
C LEU A 263 4.08 3.19 3.48
N ALA A 264 3.71 3.34 2.22
CA ALA A 264 3.46 4.63 1.60
C ALA A 264 2.37 5.43 2.34
N ILE A 265 1.28 4.77 2.78
CA ILE A 265 0.22 5.44 3.55
C ILE A 265 0.72 5.98 4.88
N THR A 266 1.61 5.27 5.56
CA THR A 266 2.17 5.77 6.84
C THR A 266 2.95 7.06 6.64
N LYS A 267 3.54 7.27 5.44
CA LYS A 267 4.20 8.54 5.06
C LYS A 267 3.19 9.65 4.75
N ILE A 268 2.10 9.34 4.03
CA ILE A 268 1.04 10.32 3.71
C ILE A 268 0.45 10.91 4.99
N GLY A 269 0.15 10.08 6.00
CA GLY A 269 -0.35 10.54 7.29
C GLY A 269 0.63 11.48 8.03
N ARG A 270 1.94 11.34 7.83
CA ARG A 270 2.96 12.23 8.40
C ARG A 270 3.05 13.58 7.69
N ALA A 271 2.89 13.61 6.38
CA ALA A 271 2.89 14.85 5.60
C ALA A 271 1.71 15.76 5.99
N SER A 272 0.50 15.19 6.15
CA SER A 272 -0.68 15.95 6.58
C SER A 272 -0.58 16.51 8.01
N CYS A 273 0.29 15.93 8.87
CA CYS A 273 0.57 16.45 10.21
C CYS A 273 1.62 17.58 10.21
N ARG A 274 2.47 17.69 9.18
CA ARG A 274 3.47 18.78 9.09
C ARG A 274 2.88 20.11 8.63
N GLU A 275 1.76 20.09 7.93
CA GLU A 275 1.09 21.31 7.47
C GLU A 275 0.18 21.97 8.52
N ARG A 276 0.13 21.43 9.75
CA ARG A 276 -0.67 21.99 10.87
C ARG A 276 0.18 22.47 12.04
N VAL A 277 1.40 22.92 11.77
CA VAL A 277 2.22 23.63 12.77
C VAL A 277 2.56 25.00 12.23
#